data_ee87925421710c37f188f3f217605aab
#
_entry.id   ee87925421710c37f188f3f217605aab
#
_cell.length_a   1.000
_cell.length_b   1.000
_cell.length_c   1.000
_cell.angle_alpha   90.00
_cell.angle_beta   90.00
_cell.angle_gamma   90.00
#
_symmetry.space_group_name_H-M   'P 1'
#
loop_
_entity.id
_entity.type
_entity.pdbx_description
1 polymer ?
#
loop_
_entity_poly.entity_id
_entity_poly.type
_entity_poly.pdbx_seq_one_letter_code
_entity_poly.pdbx_strand_id
1 'polypeptide(L)'
;MAETDGRFAYDGLDRVLHEKARLGILTALVTHRDGLSFTDLARLCALTDGNLSRHLDVLAGEGLVQVTKSFAGRRPLTTCKLTAAGRKRFREYLGQLEQVLRDAAADEDAAEAVKRRPRPGLAGA
;
A
#
# COMPACT_ATOMS: atom_id res chain seq x y z
N MET A 1 -23.25 25.94 17.27
CA MET A 1 -21.97 25.22 17.17
C MET A 1 -22.24 23.83 16.62
N ALA A 2 -21.48 23.46 15.61
CA ALA A 2 -21.66 22.15 15.00
C ALA A 2 -21.11 21.05 15.90
N GLU A 3 -21.86 19.98 16.05
CA GLU A 3 -21.37 18.80 16.72
C GLU A 3 -20.42 18.04 15.82
N THR A 4 -19.37 17.51 16.39
CA THR A 4 -18.43 16.68 15.67
C THR A 4 -18.84 15.21 15.84
N ASP A 5 -19.46 14.61 14.82
CA ASP A 5 -19.82 13.20 14.90
C ASP A 5 -18.75 12.28 14.29
N GLY A 6 -17.79 12.84 13.56
CA GLY A 6 -16.67 12.10 13.02
C GLY A 6 -17.01 11.08 11.94
N ARG A 7 -18.19 11.16 11.37
CA ARG A 7 -18.67 10.18 10.38
C ARG A 7 -17.67 9.95 9.24
N PHE A 8 -17.01 11.00 8.80
CA PHE A 8 -16.05 10.93 7.70
C PHE A 8 -14.63 11.23 8.17
N ALA A 9 -14.34 11.04 9.43
CA ALA A 9 -13.00 11.29 9.96
C ALA A 9 -12.01 10.17 9.63
N TYR A 10 -12.51 8.95 9.46
CA TYR A 10 -11.71 7.78 9.11
C TYR A 10 -10.49 7.59 10.02
N ASP A 11 -10.72 7.69 11.31
CA ASP A 11 -9.66 7.54 12.32
C ASP A 11 -8.99 6.16 12.24
N GLY A 12 -9.67 5.18 11.65
CA GLY A 12 -9.12 3.85 11.45
C GLY A 12 -8.16 3.72 10.27
N LEU A 13 -8.03 4.78 9.44
CA LEU A 13 -7.03 4.74 8.37
C LEU A 13 -5.63 4.83 8.96
N ASP A 14 -4.86 3.81 8.70
CA ASP A 14 -3.52 3.65 9.25
C ASP A 14 -2.57 4.69 8.66
N ARG A 15 -2.00 5.53 9.52
CA ARG A 15 -1.10 6.61 9.08
C ARG A 15 0.19 6.09 8.46
N VAL A 16 0.68 4.97 8.93
CA VAL A 16 1.90 4.38 8.38
C VAL A 16 1.63 3.87 6.97
N LEU A 17 0.48 3.24 6.75
CA LEU A 17 0.13 2.66 5.46
C LEU A 17 -0.49 3.67 4.50
N HIS A 18 -1.12 4.71 5.02
CA HIS A 18 -1.79 5.72 4.19
C HIS A 18 -0.79 6.75 3.66
N GLU A 19 0.12 6.28 2.85
CA GLU A 19 1.16 7.07 2.22
C GLU A 19 1.47 6.43 0.87
N LYS A 20 1.54 7.23 -0.18
CA LYS A 20 1.61 6.75 -1.56
C LYS A 20 2.71 5.73 -1.80
N ALA A 21 3.94 6.02 -1.37
CA ALA A 21 5.07 5.12 -1.63
C ALA A 21 4.91 3.82 -0.86
N ARG A 22 4.52 3.89 0.40
CA ARG A 22 4.33 2.69 1.23
C ARG A 22 3.15 1.86 0.74
N LEU A 23 2.09 2.50 0.27
CA LEU A 23 0.97 1.79 -0.36
C LEU A 23 1.43 0.99 -1.57
N GLY A 24 2.27 1.59 -2.42
CA GLY A 24 2.84 0.91 -3.58
C GLY A 24 3.72 -0.27 -3.19
N ILE A 25 4.59 -0.08 -2.19
CA ILE A 25 5.47 -1.13 -1.69
C ILE A 25 4.66 -2.32 -1.17
N LEU A 26 3.65 -2.04 -0.33
CA LEU A 26 2.84 -3.10 0.28
C LEU A 26 2.03 -3.84 -0.77
N THR A 27 1.49 -3.13 -1.75
CA THR A 27 0.73 -3.75 -2.85
C THR A 27 1.64 -4.67 -3.67
N ALA A 28 2.84 -4.21 -4.01
CA ALA A 28 3.80 -5.02 -4.74
C ALA A 28 4.16 -6.28 -3.96
N LEU A 29 4.39 -6.15 -2.65
CA LEU A 29 4.78 -7.28 -1.82
C LEU A 29 3.63 -8.25 -1.55
N VAL A 30 2.40 -7.77 -1.44
CA VAL A 30 1.26 -8.66 -1.21
C VAL A 30 0.99 -9.54 -2.43
N THR A 31 1.33 -9.06 -3.62
CA THR A 31 1.17 -9.83 -4.86
C THR A 31 2.36 -10.72 -5.17
N HIS A 32 3.43 -10.62 -4.40
CA HIS A 32 4.64 -11.43 -4.58
C HIS A 32 4.98 -12.11 -3.25
N ARG A 33 4.33 -13.23 -2.98
CA ARG A 33 4.44 -13.92 -1.69
C ARG A 33 5.85 -14.36 -1.33
N ASP A 34 6.65 -14.70 -2.34
CA ASP A 34 8.04 -15.12 -2.12
C ASP A 34 8.98 -13.94 -1.94
N GLY A 35 8.45 -12.73 -2.02
CA GLY A 35 9.22 -11.51 -1.88
C GLY A 35 9.72 -10.97 -3.21
N LEU A 36 10.32 -9.80 -3.12
CA LEU A 36 10.93 -9.12 -4.27
C LEU A 36 12.34 -8.68 -3.87
N SER A 37 13.24 -8.67 -4.84
CA SER A 37 14.53 -8.04 -4.61
C SER A 37 14.35 -6.54 -4.41
N PHE A 38 15.28 -5.94 -3.67
CA PHE A 38 15.28 -4.48 -3.46
C PHE A 38 15.24 -3.74 -4.80
N THR A 39 16.04 -4.18 -5.76
CA THR A 39 16.11 -3.54 -7.07
C THR A 39 14.79 -3.62 -7.83
N ASP A 40 14.15 -4.79 -7.83
CA ASP A 40 12.87 -4.95 -8.51
C ASP A 40 11.78 -4.12 -7.82
N LEU A 41 11.78 -4.09 -6.49
CA LEU A 41 10.81 -3.31 -5.75
C LEU A 41 10.96 -1.81 -6.03
N ALA A 42 12.19 -1.32 -6.06
CA ALA A 42 12.45 0.08 -6.40
C ALA A 42 11.93 0.42 -7.81
N ARG A 43 12.18 -0.47 -8.76
CA ARG A 43 11.73 -0.30 -10.13
C ARG A 43 10.21 -0.31 -10.24
N LEU A 44 9.56 -1.30 -9.62
CA LEU A 44 8.11 -1.45 -9.67
C LEU A 44 7.38 -0.28 -9.01
N CYS A 45 7.97 0.31 -7.99
CA CYS A 45 7.37 1.44 -7.28
C CYS A 45 7.87 2.80 -7.75
N ALA A 46 8.76 2.82 -8.73
CA ALA A 46 9.38 4.06 -9.26
C ALA A 46 10.01 4.89 -8.15
N LEU A 47 10.75 4.22 -7.27
CA LEU A 47 11.44 4.86 -6.14
C LEU A 47 12.95 4.82 -6.34
N THR A 48 13.63 5.85 -5.86
CA THR A 48 15.07 5.81 -5.73
C THR A 48 15.47 4.84 -4.64
N ASP A 49 16.69 4.34 -4.67
CA ASP A 49 17.20 3.43 -3.64
C ASP A 49 17.11 4.04 -2.25
N GLY A 50 17.47 5.32 -2.13
CA GLY A 50 17.40 6.01 -0.85
C GLY A 50 15.98 6.17 -0.32
N ASN A 51 15.04 6.49 -1.19
CA ASN A 51 13.64 6.62 -0.78
C ASN A 51 13.05 5.26 -0.41
N LEU A 52 13.34 4.23 -1.20
CA LEU A 52 12.88 2.88 -0.86
C LEU A 52 13.46 2.43 0.47
N SER A 53 14.75 2.62 0.69
CA SER A 53 15.41 2.25 1.94
C SER A 53 14.75 2.91 3.14
N ARG A 54 14.45 4.21 3.03
CA ARG A 54 13.80 4.96 4.11
C ARG A 54 12.40 4.42 4.42
N HIS A 55 11.61 4.13 3.39
CA HIS A 55 10.27 3.58 3.58
C HIS A 55 10.30 2.16 4.13
N LEU A 56 11.26 1.35 3.70
CA LEU A 56 11.43 0.00 4.23
C LEU A 56 11.83 0.04 5.70
N ASP A 57 12.66 1.00 6.10
CA ASP A 57 13.03 1.16 7.50
C ASP A 57 11.80 1.43 8.37
N VAL A 58 10.91 2.30 7.91
CA VAL A 58 9.65 2.57 8.62
C VAL A 58 8.81 1.30 8.73
N LEU A 59 8.62 0.59 7.61
CA LEU A 59 7.79 -0.61 7.57
C LEU A 59 8.40 -1.76 8.38
N ALA A 60 9.71 -1.93 8.32
CA ALA A 60 10.41 -2.95 9.10
C ALA A 60 10.35 -2.62 10.59
N GLY A 61 10.48 -1.33 10.94
CA GLY A 61 10.35 -0.88 12.33
C GLY A 61 8.98 -1.16 12.92
N GLU A 62 7.95 -1.18 12.08
CA GLU A 62 6.58 -1.54 12.48
C GLU A 62 6.33 -3.06 12.41
N GLY A 63 7.33 -3.84 12.03
CA GLY A 63 7.16 -5.29 11.93
C GLY A 63 6.38 -5.76 10.72
N LEU A 64 6.22 -4.93 9.70
CA LEU A 64 5.34 -5.22 8.57
C LEU A 64 6.06 -5.84 7.39
N VAL A 65 7.35 -5.59 7.25
CA VAL A 65 8.19 -6.20 6.20
C VAL A 65 9.43 -6.78 6.82
N GLN A 66 9.95 -7.81 6.16
CA GLN A 66 11.23 -8.42 6.49
C GLN A 66 12.20 -8.15 5.36
N VAL A 67 13.36 -7.60 5.69
CA VAL A 67 14.41 -7.33 4.72
C VAL A 67 15.54 -8.29 5.03
N THR A 68 15.86 -9.15 4.08
CA THR A 68 16.87 -10.20 4.24
C THR A 68 18.03 -9.93 3.30
N LYS A 69 19.23 -9.87 3.84
CA LYS A 69 20.45 -9.73 3.06
C LYS A 69 21.10 -11.08 2.91
N SER A 70 21.39 -11.45 1.65
CA SER A 70 22.00 -12.72 1.31
C SER A 70 22.90 -12.54 0.09
N PHE A 71 23.27 -13.63 -0.54
CA PHE A 71 24.09 -13.61 -1.74
C PHE A 71 23.48 -14.50 -2.80
N ALA A 72 23.51 -14.03 -4.05
CA ALA A 72 23.25 -14.84 -5.23
C ALA A 72 24.62 -15.08 -5.87
N GLY A 73 25.23 -16.21 -5.53
CA GLY A 73 26.64 -16.44 -5.86
C GLY A 73 27.53 -15.49 -5.05
N ARG A 74 28.27 -14.61 -5.73
CA ARG A 74 29.12 -13.61 -5.09
C ARG A 74 28.46 -12.23 -4.98
N ARG A 75 27.28 -12.08 -5.53
CA ARG A 75 26.58 -10.79 -5.55
C ARG A 75 25.71 -10.64 -4.32
N PRO A 76 25.80 -9.53 -3.61
CA PRO A 76 24.85 -9.25 -2.54
C PRO A 76 23.43 -9.19 -3.08
N LEU A 77 22.49 -9.78 -2.35
CA LEU A 77 21.08 -9.77 -2.70
C LEU A 77 20.27 -9.35 -1.48
N THR A 78 19.47 -8.31 -1.63
CA THR A 78 18.53 -7.89 -0.60
C THR A 78 17.14 -8.25 -1.06
N THR A 79 16.41 -9.02 -0.26
CA THR A 79 15.05 -9.46 -0.55
C THR A 79 14.10 -8.88 0.47
N CYS A 80 12.97 -8.37 0.01
CA CYS A 80 11.92 -7.78 0.84
C CYS A 80 10.67 -8.64 0.76
N LYS A 81 10.03 -8.86 1.89
CA LYS A 81 8.87 -9.74 2.00
C LYS A 81 7.92 -9.22 3.05
N LEU A 82 6.62 -9.33 2.82
CA LEU A 82 5.64 -9.03 3.87
C LEU A 82 5.70 -10.07 4.96
N THR A 83 5.59 -9.60 6.21
CA THR A 83 5.37 -10.49 7.35
C THR A 83 3.88 -10.86 7.43
N ALA A 84 3.55 -11.85 8.24
CA ALA A 84 2.16 -12.18 8.53
C ALA A 84 1.43 -10.99 9.15
N ALA A 85 2.10 -10.27 10.05
CA ALA A 85 1.56 -9.06 10.67
C ALA A 85 1.33 -7.96 9.63
N GLY A 86 2.27 -7.81 8.69
CA GLY A 86 2.15 -6.84 7.60
C GLY A 86 0.96 -7.14 6.70
N ARG A 87 0.79 -8.41 6.36
CA ARG A 87 -0.33 -8.85 5.53
C ARG A 87 -1.66 -8.59 6.20
N LYS A 88 -1.78 -8.88 7.49
CA LYS A 88 -2.99 -8.64 8.26
C LYS A 88 -3.32 -7.16 8.34
N ARG A 89 -2.32 -6.34 8.71
CA ARG A 89 -2.50 -4.89 8.87
C ARG A 89 -2.85 -4.22 7.53
N PHE A 90 -2.25 -4.68 6.44
CA PHE A 90 -2.57 -4.16 5.12
C PHE A 90 -4.00 -4.50 4.72
N ARG A 91 -4.46 -5.72 5.01
CA ARG A 91 -5.84 -6.14 4.75
C ARG A 91 -6.83 -5.27 5.51
N GLU A 92 -6.55 -4.98 6.78
CA GLU A 92 -7.39 -4.10 7.59
C GLU A 92 -7.46 -2.69 7.01
N TYR A 93 -6.32 -2.18 6.56
CA TYR A 93 -6.24 -0.88 5.91
C TYR A 93 -7.08 -0.85 4.63
N LEU A 94 -6.98 -1.88 3.81
CA LEU A 94 -7.77 -1.97 2.58
C LEU A 94 -9.27 -1.98 2.88
N GLY A 95 -9.67 -2.62 3.98
CA GLY A 95 -11.06 -2.59 4.44
C GLY A 95 -11.53 -1.18 4.77
N GLN A 96 -10.66 -0.35 5.34
CA GLN A 96 -10.99 1.05 5.61
C GLN A 96 -11.13 1.84 4.32
N LEU A 97 -10.29 1.58 3.33
CA LEU A 97 -10.43 2.22 2.02
C LEU A 97 -11.74 1.81 1.34
N GLU A 98 -12.14 0.56 1.46
CA GLU A 98 -13.44 0.12 0.95
C GLU A 98 -14.59 0.88 1.60
N GLN A 99 -14.47 1.19 2.89
CA GLN A 99 -15.49 1.99 3.59
C GLN A 99 -15.58 3.39 3.00
N VAL A 100 -14.44 4.00 2.68
CA VAL A 100 -14.42 5.31 2.00
C VAL A 100 -15.18 5.24 0.68
N LEU A 101 -14.92 4.19 -0.10
CA LEU A 101 -15.60 4.00 -1.37
C LEU A 101 -17.11 3.82 -1.20
N ARG A 102 -17.52 3.04 -0.20
CA ARG A 102 -18.95 2.83 0.08
C ARG A 102 -19.63 4.13 0.50
N ASP A 103 -18.98 4.91 1.35
CA ASP A 103 -19.53 6.19 1.80
C ASP A 103 -19.72 7.15 0.63
N ALA A 104 -18.72 7.24 -0.25
CA ALA A 104 -18.80 8.08 -1.43
C ALA A 104 -19.88 7.59 -2.40
N ALA A 105 -20.04 6.28 -2.53
CA ALA A 105 -21.01 5.68 -3.43
C ALA A 105 -22.43 5.66 -2.87
N ALA A 106 -22.63 5.99 -1.60
CA ALA A 106 -23.95 6.08 -1.00
C ALA A 106 -24.79 7.20 -1.61
N ASP A 107 -24.13 8.23 -2.15
CA ASP A 107 -24.80 9.27 -2.93
C ASP A 107 -25.01 8.78 -4.36
N GLU A 108 -26.23 8.87 -4.87
CA GLU A 108 -26.56 8.38 -6.21
C GLU A 108 -25.72 9.04 -7.30
N ASP A 109 -25.52 10.35 -7.19
CA ASP A 109 -24.73 11.08 -8.19
C ASP A 109 -23.26 10.66 -8.13
N ALA A 110 -22.72 10.44 -6.94
CA ALA A 110 -21.37 9.95 -6.77
C ALA A 110 -21.22 8.54 -7.34
N ALA A 111 -22.20 7.67 -7.09
CA ALA A 111 -22.20 6.30 -7.61
C ALA A 111 -22.23 6.30 -9.14
N GLU A 112 -23.04 7.16 -9.74
CA GLU A 112 -23.10 7.30 -11.21
C GLU A 112 -21.78 7.82 -11.77
N ALA A 113 -21.16 8.78 -11.11
CA ALA A 113 -19.89 9.33 -11.54
C ALA A 113 -18.79 8.27 -11.50
N VAL A 114 -18.76 7.43 -10.47
CA VAL A 114 -17.79 6.34 -10.36
C VAL A 114 -17.99 5.33 -11.48
N LYS A 115 -19.22 4.95 -11.77
CA LYS A 115 -19.53 3.99 -12.84
C LYS A 115 -19.14 4.48 -14.23
N ARG A 116 -19.24 5.78 -14.47
CA ARG A 116 -18.92 6.38 -15.78
C ARG A 116 -17.43 6.59 -15.98
N ARG A 117 -16.65 6.58 -14.89
CA ARG A 117 -15.22 6.79 -15.02
C ARG A 117 -14.54 5.62 -15.72
N PRO A 118 -13.73 5.90 -16.74
CA PRO A 118 -12.90 4.85 -17.31
C PRO A 118 -11.91 4.38 -16.26
N ARG A 119 -11.65 3.09 -16.21
CA ARG A 119 -10.65 2.55 -15.30
C ARG A 119 -9.27 2.89 -15.82
N PRO A 120 -8.34 3.32 -14.93
CA PRO A 120 -6.96 3.53 -15.34
C PRO A 120 -6.39 2.27 -15.99
N GLY A 121 -5.68 2.44 -17.08
CA GLY A 121 -5.11 1.34 -17.82
C GLY A 121 -6.04 0.67 -18.80
N LEU A 122 -7.34 0.92 -18.72
CA LEU A 122 -8.32 0.40 -19.67
C LEU A 122 -8.84 1.48 -20.63
N ALA A 123 -8.68 2.73 -20.25
CA ALA A 123 -9.20 3.86 -21.02
C ALA A 123 -8.61 3.98 -22.42
N GLY A 124 -7.43 3.42 -22.63
CA GLY A 124 -6.76 3.42 -23.93
C GLY A 124 -6.96 2.15 -24.73
N ALA A 125 -7.73 1.24 -24.21
CA ALA A 125 -7.94 -0.04 -24.89
C ALA A 125 -8.96 0.08 -26.01
#